data_3f8e200f287bd4f7707c928e55d5916e
#
_entry.id   3f8e200f287bd4f7707c928e55d5916e
#
_cell.length_a   1.000
_cell.length_b   1.000
_cell.length_c   1.000
_cell.angle_alpha   90.00
_cell.angle_beta   90.00
_cell.angle_gamma   90.00
#
_symmetry.space_group_name_H-M   'P 1'
#
loop_
_entity.id
_entity.type
_entity.pdbx_description
1 polymer ?
#
loop_
_entity_poly.entity_id
_entity_poly.type
_entity_poly.pdbx_seq_one_letter_code
_entity_poly.pdbx_strand_id
1 'polypeptide(L)'
;MPFFDRHGLEKRLKDLAKPIAKKILYGQALRPGPSSKWFFRAVADADYFAREGYELVKRSFVATPAFLAQCESYGERIAVDRIPYIQGMPRIILGSDIRFSGQIGIKGNRSRNPVLKIGNGVFVGHGTTFVVAERVEIGDFASIGGGCYIADTDGHANYNPNRPIWEVPATDAEIAPVIIEDNVQISRDVTILKGVRIGARAIIGAGSVVRSDIPADAVVAGNPARVVKRMQVDGAAPVPTSAASPAASPPKES
;
A
#
# COMPACT_ATOMS: atom_id res chain seq x y z
N MET A 1 16.59 -54.68 -49.06
CA MET A 1 15.75 -53.75 -48.31
C MET A 1 16.67 -52.63 -47.79
N PRO A 2 16.46 -51.36 -48.15
CA PRO A 2 17.31 -50.30 -47.66
C PRO A 2 17.01 -50.06 -46.17
N PHE A 3 18.04 -50.04 -45.34
CA PHE A 3 18.01 -49.68 -43.94
C PHE A 3 17.41 -48.26 -43.78
N PHE A 4 16.31 -48.17 -43.15
CA PHE A 4 15.69 -46.89 -42.78
C PHE A 4 16.60 -46.19 -41.76
N ASP A 5 17.32 -45.16 -42.18
CA ASP A 5 18.17 -44.36 -41.31
C ASP A 5 17.32 -43.55 -40.36
N ARG A 6 16.95 -44.15 -39.24
CA ARG A 6 16.19 -43.53 -38.15
C ARG A 6 16.90 -42.28 -37.59
N HIS A 7 18.24 -42.31 -37.49
CA HIS A 7 18.99 -41.17 -36.97
C HIS A 7 19.00 -39.96 -37.89
N GLY A 8 19.04 -40.18 -39.19
CA GLY A 8 18.93 -39.08 -40.18
C GLY A 8 17.54 -38.43 -40.19
N LEU A 9 16.47 -39.23 -39.99
CA LEU A 9 15.12 -38.72 -39.93
C LEU A 9 14.86 -37.90 -38.65
N GLU A 10 15.31 -38.41 -37.47
CA GLU A 10 15.20 -37.69 -36.20
C GLU A 10 15.97 -36.36 -36.21
N LYS A 11 17.15 -36.32 -36.79
CA LYS A 11 17.93 -35.10 -36.92
C LYS A 11 17.21 -34.08 -37.78
N ARG A 12 16.66 -34.51 -38.96
CA ARG A 12 15.87 -33.63 -39.86
C ARG A 12 14.60 -33.10 -39.17
N LEU A 13 13.88 -33.92 -38.42
CA LEU A 13 12.70 -33.49 -37.68
C LEU A 13 13.05 -32.49 -36.56
N LYS A 14 14.13 -32.73 -35.82
CA LYS A 14 14.64 -31.79 -34.82
C LYS A 14 15.05 -30.45 -35.43
N ASP A 15 15.72 -30.47 -36.59
CA ASP A 15 16.17 -29.24 -37.25
C ASP A 15 15.01 -28.45 -37.86
N LEU A 16 13.95 -29.10 -38.32
CA LEU A 16 12.69 -28.47 -38.76
C LEU A 16 11.87 -27.91 -37.57
N ALA A 17 11.87 -28.61 -36.43
CA ALA A 17 11.08 -28.20 -35.26
C ALA A 17 11.74 -27.04 -34.48
N LYS A 18 13.06 -26.94 -34.46
CA LYS A 18 13.80 -25.89 -33.73
C LYS A 18 13.35 -24.45 -34.08
N PRO A 19 13.23 -24.02 -35.33
CA PRO A 19 12.81 -22.66 -35.68
C PRO A 19 11.36 -22.39 -35.29
N ILE A 20 10.48 -23.42 -35.37
CA ILE A 20 9.07 -23.32 -34.95
C ILE A 20 8.98 -23.21 -33.44
N ALA A 21 9.68 -24.10 -32.71
CA ALA A 21 9.74 -24.07 -31.25
C ALA A 21 10.30 -22.73 -30.75
N LYS A 22 11.34 -22.19 -31.41
CA LYS A 22 11.90 -20.88 -31.08
C LYS A 22 10.89 -19.74 -31.29
N LYS A 23 10.11 -19.78 -32.38
CA LYS A 23 9.05 -18.79 -32.63
C LYS A 23 7.94 -18.85 -31.57
N ILE A 24 7.55 -20.05 -31.17
CA ILE A 24 6.55 -20.25 -30.11
C ILE A 24 7.10 -19.77 -28.76
N LEU A 25 8.33 -20.16 -28.42
CA LEU A 25 8.98 -19.79 -27.14
C LEU A 25 9.10 -18.27 -26.96
N TYR A 26 9.36 -17.54 -28.05
CA TYR A 26 9.47 -16.08 -28.01
C TYR A 26 8.16 -15.35 -28.34
N GLY A 27 7.01 -16.04 -28.36
CA GLY A 27 5.71 -15.44 -28.67
C GLY A 27 5.60 -14.91 -30.11
N GLN A 28 6.43 -15.42 -31.05
CA GLN A 28 6.49 -14.93 -32.44
C GLN A 28 5.82 -15.87 -33.44
N ALA A 29 5.00 -16.80 -32.96
CA ALA A 29 4.33 -17.78 -33.83
C ALA A 29 3.36 -17.11 -34.80
N LEU A 30 2.67 -16.06 -34.34
CA LEU A 30 1.75 -15.26 -35.15
C LEU A 30 2.18 -13.79 -35.10
N ARG A 31 2.42 -13.20 -36.30
CA ARG A 31 2.70 -11.76 -36.40
C ARG A 31 1.51 -11.09 -37.08
N PRO A 32 0.87 -10.08 -36.44
CA PRO A 32 -0.21 -9.33 -37.07
C PRO A 32 0.28 -8.59 -38.31
N GLY A 33 -0.22 -8.93 -39.49
CA GLY A 33 -0.04 -8.14 -40.70
C GLY A 33 -1.05 -7.00 -40.78
N PRO A 34 -0.93 -6.09 -41.76
CA PRO A 34 -1.85 -4.95 -41.94
C PRO A 34 -3.32 -5.36 -41.96
N SER A 35 -3.64 -6.46 -42.64
CA SER A 35 -5.00 -6.98 -42.80
C SER A 35 -5.55 -7.73 -41.58
N SER A 36 -4.69 -8.21 -40.69
CA SER A 36 -5.10 -8.98 -39.50
C SER A 36 -4.99 -8.21 -38.18
N LYS A 37 -4.48 -6.98 -38.17
CA LYS A 37 -4.35 -6.15 -36.97
C LYS A 37 -5.67 -5.94 -36.24
N TRP A 38 -6.76 -5.75 -36.99
CA TRP A 38 -8.08 -5.55 -36.38
C TRP A 38 -8.52 -6.77 -35.57
N PHE A 39 -8.27 -7.99 -36.09
CA PHE A 39 -8.61 -9.23 -35.37
C PHE A 39 -7.83 -9.35 -34.05
N PHE A 40 -6.51 -9.15 -34.07
CA PHE A 40 -5.72 -9.24 -32.85
C PHE A 40 -6.03 -8.12 -31.86
N ARG A 41 -6.47 -6.95 -32.31
CA ARG A 41 -7.03 -5.90 -31.43
C ARG A 41 -8.33 -6.37 -30.79
N ALA A 42 -9.26 -6.90 -31.55
CA ALA A 42 -10.51 -7.42 -31.02
C ALA A 42 -10.29 -8.57 -30.00
N VAL A 43 -9.30 -9.44 -30.25
CA VAL A 43 -8.91 -10.47 -29.29
C VAL A 43 -8.34 -9.85 -27.99
N ALA A 44 -7.50 -8.83 -28.11
CA ALA A 44 -6.95 -8.13 -26.95
C ALA A 44 -8.04 -7.41 -26.15
N ASP A 45 -8.98 -6.77 -26.82
CA ASP A 45 -10.12 -6.10 -26.19
C ASP A 45 -11.03 -7.11 -25.48
N ALA A 46 -11.31 -8.24 -26.12
CA ALA A 46 -12.10 -9.32 -25.51
C ALA A 46 -11.42 -9.92 -24.28
N ASP A 47 -10.10 -10.15 -24.32
CA ASP A 47 -9.31 -10.62 -23.17
C ASP A 47 -9.34 -9.58 -22.04
N TYR A 48 -9.19 -8.29 -22.37
CA TYR A 48 -9.29 -7.20 -21.40
C TYR A 48 -10.66 -7.19 -20.68
N PHE A 49 -11.77 -7.19 -21.45
CA PHE A 49 -13.12 -7.21 -20.87
C PHE A 49 -13.40 -8.47 -20.05
N ALA A 50 -12.91 -9.62 -20.49
CA ALA A 50 -13.06 -10.86 -19.73
C ALA A 50 -12.32 -10.81 -18.40
N ARG A 51 -11.10 -10.28 -18.36
CA ARG A 51 -10.30 -10.09 -17.14
C ARG A 51 -10.95 -9.08 -16.20
N GLU A 52 -11.36 -7.92 -16.71
CA GLU A 52 -12.03 -6.89 -15.92
C GLU A 52 -13.35 -7.41 -15.32
N GLY A 53 -14.14 -8.14 -16.12
CA GLY A 53 -15.36 -8.78 -15.64
C GLY A 53 -15.10 -9.81 -14.54
N TYR A 54 -14.08 -10.64 -14.71
CA TYR A 54 -13.65 -11.62 -13.70
C TYR A 54 -13.19 -10.94 -12.41
N GLU A 55 -12.34 -9.91 -12.50
CA GLU A 55 -11.86 -9.17 -11.31
C GLU A 55 -13.02 -8.43 -10.61
N LEU A 56 -14.00 -7.91 -11.36
CA LEU A 56 -15.20 -7.30 -10.78
C LEU A 56 -16.01 -8.31 -9.97
N VAL A 57 -16.29 -9.49 -10.54
CA VAL A 57 -17.01 -10.56 -9.86
C VAL A 57 -16.26 -11.03 -8.61
N LYS A 58 -14.97 -11.28 -8.74
CA LYS A 58 -14.12 -11.72 -7.64
C LYS A 58 -14.07 -10.67 -6.51
N ARG A 59 -13.93 -9.39 -6.85
CA ARG A 59 -13.98 -8.30 -5.88
C ARG A 59 -15.30 -8.27 -5.15
N SER A 60 -16.42 -8.31 -5.88
CA SER A 60 -17.76 -8.12 -5.31
C SER A 60 -18.25 -9.31 -4.48
N PHE A 61 -17.92 -10.53 -4.89
CA PHE A 61 -18.45 -11.74 -4.27
C PHE A 61 -17.45 -12.50 -3.39
N VAL A 62 -16.16 -12.18 -3.48
CA VAL A 62 -15.14 -12.89 -2.70
C VAL A 62 -14.31 -11.93 -1.85
N ALA A 63 -13.57 -11.00 -2.47
CA ALA A 63 -12.58 -10.22 -1.75
C ALA A 63 -13.22 -9.25 -0.73
N THR A 64 -14.22 -8.50 -1.17
CA THR A 64 -14.89 -7.54 -0.28
C THR A 64 -15.63 -8.25 0.86
N PRO A 65 -16.52 -9.23 0.64
CA PRO A 65 -17.20 -9.92 1.74
C PRO A 65 -16.23 -10.62 2.71
N ALA A 66 -15.19 -11.29 2.19
CA ALA A 66 -14.22 -11.98 3.02
C ALA A 66 -13.39 -11.02 3.90
N PHE A 67 -13.12 -9.82 3.44
CA PHE A 67 -12.48 -8.78 4.25
C PHE A 67 -13.43 -8.19 5.29
N LEU A 68 -14.65 -7.81 4.88
CA LEU A 68 -15.63 -7.23 5.78
C LEU A 68 -16.01 -8.14 6.93
N ALA A 69 -16.01 -9.46 6.71
CA ALA A 69 -16.22 -10.46 7.77
C ALA A 69 -15.13 -10.45 8.86
N GLN A 70 -13.98 -9.81 8.62
CA GLN A 70 -12.88 -9.66 9.58
C GLN A 70 -12.86 -8.28 10.25
N CYS A 71 -13.75 -7.36 9.82
CA CYS A 71 -13.89 -6.03 10.40
C CYS A 71 -14.83 -6.06 11.60
N GLU A 72 -14.52 -5.22 12.61
CA GLU A 72 -15.40 -5.03 13.76
C GLU A 72 -16.69 -4.29 13.37
N SER A 73 -16.54 -3.26 12.55
CA SER A 73 -17.66 -2.52 11.98
C SER A 73 -17.27 -1.88 10.64
N TYR A 74 -18.27 -1.66 9.80
CA TYR A 74 -18.05 -1.04 8.49
C TYR A 74 -19.32 -0.35 8.00
N GLY A 75 -19.12 0.71 7.18
CA GLY A 75 -20.17 1.42 6.50
C GLY A 75 -20.54 0.80 5.15
N GLU A 76 -21.05 1.63 4.25
CA GLU A 76 -21.54 1.21 2.93
C GLU A 76 -20.50 1.48 1.83
N ARG A 77 -20.69 0.86 0.65
CA ARG A 77 -19.92 1.08 -0.58
C ARG A 77 -18.42 0.91 -0.41
N ILE A 78 -18.01 -0.20 0.22
CA ILE A 78 -16.61 -0.59 0.37
C ILE A 78 -16.22 -1.53 -0.77
N ALA A 79 -15.09 -1.25 -1.41
CA ALA A 79 -14.54 -2.07 -2.48
C ALA A 79 -13.10 -2.49 -2.17
N VAL A 80 -12.84 -3.80 -2.28
CA VAL A 80 -11.53 -4.40 -1.98
C VAL A 80 -11.09 -5.27 -3.14
N ASP A 81 -10.07 -4.85 -3.88
CA ASP A 81 -9.63 -5.57 -5.09
C ASP A 81 -9.06 -6.96 -4.75
N ARG A 82 -8.36 -7.10 -3.62
CA ARG A 82 -7.82 -8.37 -3.13
C ARG A 82 -7.97 -8.48 -1.62
N ILE A 83 -8.22 -9.68 -1.11
CA ILE A 83 -8.30 -9.91 0.34
C ILE A 83 -7.00 -9.41 1.00
N PRO A 84 -7.07 -8.44 1.92
CA PRO A 84 -5.89 -7.95 2.61
C PRO A 84 -5.15 -9.06 3.36
N TYR A 85 -3.82 -8.96 3.42
CA TYR A 85 -3.04 -9.81 4.31
C TYR A 85 -3.16 -9.28 5.73
N ILE A 86 -3.92 -9.98 6.59
CA ILE A 86 -4.15 -9.58 7.98
C ILE A 86 -3.40 -10.51 8.92
N GLN A 87 -2.60 -9.93 9.80
CA GLN A 87 -1.86 -10.63 10.84
C GLN A 87 -2.13 -9.98 12.21
N GLY A 88 -2.24 -10.77 13.27
CA GLY A 88 -2.30 -10.25 14.64
C GLY A 88 -3.68 -9.75 15.08
N MET A 89 -4.73 -9.92 14.27
CA MET A 89 -6.14 -9.66 14.60
C MET A 89 -6.42 -8.24 15.15
N PRO A 90 -6.04 -7.16 14.43
CA PRO A 90 -6.41 -5.81 14.84
C PRO A 90 -7.93 -5.62 14.73
N ARG A 91 -8.48 -4.76 15.56
CA ARG A 91 -9.84 -4.26 15.42
C ARG A 91 -9.86 -3.30 14.23
N ILE A 92 -10.63 -3.62 13.20
CA ILE A 92 -10.72 -2.82 11.97
C ILE A 92 -12.09 -2.16 11.94
N ILE A 93 -12.10 -0.83 11.92
CA ILE A 93 -13.31 0.00 11.90
C ILE A 93 -13.29 0.84 10.64
N LEU A 94 -14.28 0.68 9.79
CA LEU A 94 -14.35 1.34 8.49
C LEU A 94 -15.58 2.23 8.37
N GLY A 95 -15.41 3.41 7.82
CA GLY A 95 -16.49 4.25 7.33
C GLY A 95 -17.10 3.75 6.02
N SER A 96 -17.72 4.65 5.29
CA SER A 96 -18.34 4.38 3.98
C SER A 96 -17.48 4.89 2.82
N ASP A 97 -17.76 4.44 1.59
CA ASP A 97 -17.09 4.90 0.36
C ASP A 97 -15.59 4.66 0.33
N ILE A 98 -15.16 3.50 0.82
CA ILE A 98 -13.73 3.16 0.90
C ILE A 98 -13.32 2.24 -0.26
N ARG A 99 -12.16 2.53 -0.85
CA ARG A 99 -11.56 1.67 -1.86
C ARG A 99 -10.14 1.25 -1.47
N PHE A 100 -9.93 -0.05 -1.37
CA PHE A 100 -8.60 -0.67 -1.27
C PHE A 100 -8.18 -1.23 -2.62
N SER A 101 -7.15 -0.62 -3.23
CA SER A 101 -6.64 -1.03 -4.53
C SER A 101 -5.57 -2.10 -4.38
N GLY A 102 -5.75 -3.23 -5.06
CA GLY A 102 -4.80 -4.33 -5.06
C GLY A 102 -4.59 -4.99 -3.69
N GLN A 103 -3.40 -5.51 -3.45
CA GLN A 103 -3.05 -6.16 -2.19
C GLN A 103 -2.56 -5.14 -1.17
N ILE A 104 -3.14 -5.13 0.04
CA ILE A 104 -2.65 -4.36 1.20
C ILE A 104 -2.29 -5.28 2.35
N GLY A 105 -1.47 -4.79 3.30
CA GLY A 105 -1.10 -5.48 4.53
C GLY A 105 -1.66 -4.77 5.76
N ILE A 106 -2.17 -5.52 6.73
CA ILE A 106 -2.59 -5.02 8.04
C ILE A 106 -1.98 -5.94 9.09
N LYS A 107 -1.04 -5.42 9.88
CA LYS A 107 -0.34 -6.18 10.93
C LYS A 107 -0.67 -5.59 12.28
N GLY A 108 -1.31 -6.39 13.14
CA GLY A 108 -1.67 -6.00 14.49
C GLY A 108 -0.76 -6.65 15.55
N ASN A 109 -0.64 -6.01 16.70
CA ASN A 109 -0.02 -6.60 17.88
C ASN A 109 -1.09 -7.26 18.75
N ARG A 110 -1.13 -8.61 18.77
CA ARG A 110 -2.16 -9.39 19.50
C ARG A 110 -2.29 -9.07 20.99
N SER A 111 -1.21 -8.65 21.62
CA SER A 111 -1.19 -8.42 23.07
C SER A 111 -1.79 -7.07 23.50
N ARG A 112 -2.11 -6.16 22.54
CA ARG A 112 -2.48 -4.78 22.83
C ARG A 112 -3.85 -4.34 22.32
N ASN A 113 -4.63 -5.26 21.73
CA ASN A 113 -5.94 -4.95 21.13
C ASN A 113 -5.89 -3.74 20.17
N PRO A 114 -5.03 -3.76 19.15
CA PRO A 114 -4.76 -2.62 18.27
C PRO A 114 -5.97 -2.23 17.43
N VAL A 115 -6.10 -0.93 17.12
CA VAL A 115 -7.22 -0.37 16.35
C VAL A 115 -6.72 0.28 15.07
N LEU A 116 -7.22 -0.18 13.93
CA LEU A 116 -7.15 0.52 12.65
C LEU A 116 -8.52 1.12 12.36
N LYS A 117 -8.61 2.46 12.38
CA LYS A 117 -9.83 3.18 12.03
C LYS A 117 -9.63 3.96 10.74
N ILE A 118 -10.55 3.79 9.80
CA ILE A 118 -10.54 4.47 8.50
C ILE A 118 -11.87 5.18 8.30
N GLY A 119 -11.84 6.46 8.04
CA GLY A 119 -13.00 7.32 7.82
C GLY A 119 -13.70 7.09 6.49
N ASN A 120 -14.55 8.02 6.11
CA ASN A 120 -15.36 7.94 4.90
C ASN A 120 -14.59 8.45 3.67
N GLY A 121 -14.91 7.95 2.49
CA GLY A 121 -14.36 8.43 1.22
C GLY A 121 -12.86 8.18 1.03
N VAL A 122 -12.29 7.22 1.76
CA VAL A 122 -10.84 6.97 1.77
C VAL A 122 -10.42 6.04 0.63
N PHE A 123 -9.32 6.42 -0.04
CA PHE A 123 -8.63 5.57 -1.00
C PHE A 123 -7.31 5.07 -0.42
N VAL A 124 -7.05 3.76 -0.54
CA VAL A 124 -5.77 3.13 -0.16
C VAL A 124 -5.18 2.37 -1.35
N GLY A 125 -4.01 2.80 -1.79
CA GLY A 125 -3.27 2.24 -2.92
C GLY A 125 -2.62 0.89 -2.60
N HIS A 126 -2.38 0.11 -3.64
CA HIS A 126 -1.77 -1.22 -3.56
C HIS A 126 -0.40 -1.22 -2.85
N GLY A 127 -0.07 -2.32 -2.21
CA GLY A 127 1.22 -2.48 -1.50
C GLY A 127 1.33 -1.69 -0.19
N THR A 128 0.31 -0.89 0.17
CA THR A 128 0.31 -0.17 1.44
C THR A 128 0.20 -1.14 2.61
N THR A 129 1.01 -0.90 3.65
CA THR A 129 1.05 -1.71 4.87
C THR A 129 0.80 -0.84 6.09
N PHE A 130 -0.18 -1.24 6.89
CA PHE A 130 -0.44 -0.70 8.22
C PHE A 130 0.16 -1.63 9.27
N VAL A 131 0.97 -1.10 10.18
CA VAL A 131 1.49 -1.82 11.35
C VAL A 131 0.92 -1.14 12.58
N VAL A 132 0.06 -1.85 13.29
CA VAL A 132 -0.76 -1.29 14.35
C VAL A 132 -0.48 -2.02 15.66
N ALA A 133 0.16 -1.35 16.60
CA ALA A 133 0.38 -1.87 17.95
C ALA A 133 -0.63 -1.31 18.95
N GLU A 134 -1.06 -0.08 18.75
CA GLU A 134 -2.06 0.61 19.55
C GLU A 134 -3.17 1.19 18.67
N ARG A 135 -2.84 2.20 17.83
CA ARG A 135 -3.86 2.92 17.06
C ARG A 135 -3.32 3.63 15.83
N VAL A 136 -3.91 3.33 14.68
CA VAL A 136 -3.77 4.13 13.46
C VAL A 136 -5.15 4.63 13.06
N GLU A 137 -5.32 5.95 12.98
CA GLU A 137 -6.56 6.60 12.54
C GLU A 137 -6.35 7.37 11.25
N ILE A 138 -7.28 7.21 10.31
CA ILE A 138 -7.32 7.92 9.03
C ILE A 138 -8.67 8.63 8.96
N GLY A 139 -8.64 9.93 8.79
CA GLY A 139 -9.81 10.80 8.65
C GLY A 139 -10.53 10.62 7.33
N ASP A 140 -11.56 11.42 7.15
CA ASP A 140 -12.42 11.38 5.98
C ASP A 140 -11.70 11.93 4.73
N PHE A 141 -12.02 11.36 3.56
CA PHE A 141 -11.53 11.79 2.26
C PHE A 141 -9.99 11.77 2.09
N ALA A 142 -9.30 11.00 2.93
CA ALA A 142 -7.86 10.82 2.77
C ALA A 142 -7.55 9.94 1.55
N SER A 143 -6.47 10.28 0.84
CA SER A 143 -5.98 9.51 -0.30
C SER A 143 -4.56 9.04 -0.03
N ILE A 144 -4.37 7.72 0.06
CA ILE A 144 -3.07 7.08 0.33
C ILE A 144 -2.61 6.36 -0.92
N GLY A 145 -1.48 6.79 -1.47
CA GLY A 145 -0.83 6.19 -2.64
C GLY A 145 -0.35 4.77 -2.37
N GLY A 146 0.08 4.09 -3.43
CA GLY A 146 0.61 2.73 -3.31
C GLY A 146 1.97 2.68 -2.64
N GLY A 147 2.30 1.53 -2.00
CA GLY A 147 3.61 1.26 -1.42
C GLY A 147 3.88 1.97 -0.10
N CYS A 148 2.90 2.62 0.51
CA CYS A 148 3.09 3.33 1.77
C CYS A 148 3.27 2.37 2.96
N TYR A 149 4.06 2.81 3.94
CA TYR A 149 4.25 2.13 5.21
C TYR A 149 3.85 3.06 6.35
N ILE A 150 2.83 2.66 7.11
CA ILE A 150 2.28 3.47 8.20
C ILE A 150 2.34 2.63 9.47
N ALA A 151 3.14 3.06 10.44
CA ALA A 151 3.40 2.30 11.66
C ALA A 151 3.31 3.17 12.90
N ASP A 152 2.59 2.70 13.90
CA ASP A 152 2.50 3.31 15.23
C ASP A 152 3.52 2.70 16.22
N THR A 153 4.47 1.92 15.73
CA THR A 153 5.44 1.19 16.54
C THR A 153 6.78 1.03 15.84
N ASP A 154 7.85 0.95 16.62
CA ASP A 154 9.17 0.53 16.13
C ASP A 154 9.28 -1.01 16.03
N GLY A 155 8.28 -1.76 16.48
CA GLY A 155 8.20 -3.22 16.39
C GLY A 155 8.85 -3.98 17.55
N HIS A 156 9.97 -3.53 18.03
CA HIS A 156 10.73 -4.15 19.12
C HIS A 156 11.29 -3.09 20.07
N ALA A 157 11.58 -3.47 21.32
CA ALA A 157 12.30 -2.58 22.25
C ALA A 157 13.69 -2.24 21.71
N ASN A 158 14.13 -1.02 21.98
CA ASN A 158 15.29 -0.45 21.30
C ASN A 158 16.61 -1.17 21.54
N TYR A 159 16.83 -1.75 22.69
CA TYR A 159 18.07 -2.49 22.95
C TYR A 159 17.99 -3.36 24.18
N ASN A 160 18.37 -4.61 24.05
CA ASN A 160 18.62 -5.51 25.18
C ASN A 160 19.91 -6.31 24.91
N PRO A 161 20.98 -6.05 25.68
CA PRO A 161 22.27 -6.72 25.43
C PRO A 161 22.24 -8.23 25.69
N ASN A 162 21.21 -8.72 26.40
CA ASN A 162 21.12 -10.11 26.85
C ASN A 162 20.14 -10.96 26.05
N ARG A 163 19.43 -10.37 25.07
CA ARG A 163 18.42 -11.07 24.25
C ARG A 163 18.48 -10.62 22.79
N PRO A 164 18.23 -11.53 21.85
CA PRO A 164 17.99 -11.13 20.46
C PRO A 164 16.83 -10.16 20.37
N ILE A 165 16.92 -9.15 19.50
CA ILE A 165 15.93 -8.08 19.40
C ILE A 165 14.52 -8.60 19.08
N TRP A 166 14.41 -9.69 18.32
CA TRP A 166 13.12 -10.30 17.95
C TRP A 166 12.41 -11.01 19.12
N GLU A 167 13.10 -11.25 20.24
CA GLU A 167 12.52 -11.81 21.46
C GLU A 167 12.04 -10.74 22.44
N VAL A 168 12.34 -9.47 22.15
CA VAL A 168 11.99 -8.35 23.02
C VAL A 168 10.83 -7.59 22.39
N PRO A 169 9.59 -7.74 22.89
CA PRO A 169 8.45 -7.02 22.37
C PRO A 169 8.61 -5.52 22.59
N ALA A 170 7.99 -4.71 21.71
CA ALA A 170 7.91 -3.27 21.93
C ALA A 170 7.23 -2.96 23.27
N THR A 171 7.80 -2.03 24.01
CA THR A 171 7.22 -1.45 25.21
C THR A 171 6.40 -0.20 24.88
N ASP A 172 5.84 0.48 25.86
CA ASP A 172 5.09 1.73 25.64
C ASP A 172 5.99 2.84 25.07
N ALA A 173 7.28 2.79 25.30
CA ALA A 173 8.23 3.75 24.74
C ALA A 173 8.40 3.66 23.21
N GLU A 174 8.19 2.48 22.63
CA GLU A 174 8.31 2.25 21.20
C GLU A 174 6.97 2.34 20.46
N ILE A 175 5.89 2.72 21.14
CA ILE A 175 4.55 2.79 20.56
C ILE A 175 3.96 4.18 20.78
N ALA A 176 3.42 4.77 19.71
CA ALA A 176 2.67 6.02 19.77
C ALA A 176 1.71 6.11 18.58
N PRO A 177 0.42 6.45 18.80
CA PRO A 177 -0.60 6.49 17.76
C PRO A 177 -0.20 7.33 16.55
N VAL A 178 -0.64 6.90 15.36
CA VAL A 178 -0.55 7.70 14.13
C VAL A 178 -1.94 8.21 13.79
N ILE A 179 -2.05 9.53 13.61
CA ILE A 179 -3.31 10.21 13.27
C ILE A 179 -3.15 10.96 11.95
N ILE A 180 -3.94 10.59 10.97
CA ILE A 180 -4.03 11.25 9.67
C ILE A 180 -5.40 11.93 9.62
N GLU A 181 -5.42 13.25 9.55
CA GLU A 181 -6.68 14.01 9.54
C GLU A 181 -7.36 13.99 8.17
N ASP A 182 -8.47 14.74 8.05
CA ASP A 182 -9.32 14.74 6.86
C ASP A 182 -8.63 15.35 5.63
N ASN A 183 -9.00 14.85 4.45
CA ASN A 183 -8.54 15.36 3.16
C ASN A 183 -7.01 15.33 2.97
N VAL A 184 -6.29 14.51 3.72
CA VAL A 184 -4.84 14.36 3.56
C VAL A 184 -4.53 13.57 2.28
N GLN A 185 -3.57 14.07 1.51
CA GLN A 185 -3.07 13.39 0.32
C GLN A 185 -1.66 12.85 0.59
N ILE A 186 -1.51 11.54 0.58
CA ILE A 186 -0.22 10.84 0.73
C ILE A 186 0.13 10.23 -0.62
N SER A 187 1.25 10.66 -1.21
CA SER A 187 1.74 10.11 -2.47
C SER A 187 2.29 8.69 -2.25
N ARG A 188 2.76 8.06 -3.32
CA ARG A 188 3.31 6.70 -3.26
C ARG A 188 4.61 6.61 -2.45
N ASP A 189 4.88 5.41 -1.92
CA ASP A 189 6.14 5.03 -1.27
C ASP A 189 6.51 5.92 -0.06
N VAL A 190 5.49 6.43 0.66
CA VAL A 190 5.68 7.24 1.86
C VAL A 190 5.76 6.35 3.09
N THR A 191 6.70 6.67 3.98
CA THR A 191 6.83 6.05 5.31
C THR A 191 6.37 7.02 6.38
N ILE A 192 5.41 6.62 7.22
CA ILE A 192 4.93 7.38 8.38
C ILE A 192 5.28 6.60 9.64
N LEU A 193 6.05 7.24 10.52
CA LEU A 193 6.53 6.64 11.77
C LEU A 193 5.57 6.92 12.93
N LYS A 194 5.75 6.18 14.01
CA LYS A 194 4.96 6.29 15.25
C LYS A 194 4.86 7.72 15.77
N GLY A 195 3.75 8.03 16.41
CA GLY A 195 3.49 9.30 17.09
C GLY A 195 3.24 10.49 16.18
N VAL A 196 3.18 10.28 14.86
CA VAL A 196 2.98 11.36 13.90
C VAL A 196 1.50 11.73 13.78
N ARG A 197 1.21 13.03 13.85
CA ARG A 197 -0.05 13.63 13.47
C ARG A 197 0.11 14.38 12.15
N ILE A 198 -0.69 14.05 11.15
CA ILE A 198 -0.75 14.76 9.86
C ILE A 198 -2.03 15.57 9.82
N GLY A 199 -1.88 16.89 9.85
CA GLY A 199 -2.99 17.85 9.86
C GLY A 199 -3.78 17.84 8.55
N ALA A 200 -5.05 18.23 8.64
CA ALA A 200 -6.00 18.19 7.55
C ALA A 200 -5.49 18.90 6.28
N ARG A 201 -5.84 18.35 5.12
CA ARG A 201 -5.48 18.87 3.79
C ARG A 201 -3.97 18.92 3.50
N ALA A 202 -3.14 18.29 4.35
CA ALA A 202 -1.71 18.19 4.06
C ALA A 202 -1.44 17.29 2.85
N ILE A 203 -0.38 17.60 2.12
CA ILE A 203 0.09 16.83 0.97
C ILE A 203 1.49 16.31 1.26
N ILE A 204 1.67 14.99 1.22
CA ILE A 204 2.94 14.31 1.46
C ILE A 204 3.51 13.84 0.11
N GLY A 205 4.66 14.38 -0.26
CA GLY A 205 5.37 14.04 -1.50
C GLY A 205 5.87 12.60 -1.52
N ALA A 206 5.97 12.01 -2.70
CA ALA A 206 6.38 10.62 -2.90
C ALA A 206 7.76 10.32 -2.30
N GLY A 207 7.94 9.12 -1.75
CA GLY A 207 9.20 8.66 -1.14
C GLY A 207 9.59 9.38 0.15
N SER A 208 8.68 10.13 0.76
CA SER A 208 8.97 10.87 1.99
C SER A 208 8.98 9.97 3.22
N VAL A 209 9.80 10.34 4.21
CA VAL A 209 9.81 9.73 5.55
C VAL A 209 9.34 10.75 6.56
N VAL A 210 8.12 10.57 7.06
CA VAL A 210 7.47 11.45 8.03
C VAL A 210 7.73 10.93 9.43
N ARG A 211 8.47 11.69 10.24
CA ARG A 211 8.84 11.33 11.60
C ARG A 211 8.47 12.38 12.65
N SER A 212 7.77 13.42 12.25
CA SER A 212 7.27 14.48 13.11
C SER A 212 5.97 15.01 12.55
N ASP A 213 5.20 15.69 13.38
CA ASP A 213 3.90 16.24 13.02
C ASP A 213 3.97 17.16 11.81
N ILE A 214 2.95 17.05 10.97
CA ILE A 214 2.76 17.86 9.79
C ILE A 214 1.57 18.79 10.03
N PRO A 215 1.75 20.12 9.92
CA PRO A 215 0.64 21.03 10.09
C PRO A 215 -0.38 20.90 8.95
N ALA A 216 -1.63 21.30 9.24
CA ALA A 216 -2.65 21.41 8.20
C ALA A 216 -2.20 22.33 7.06
N ASP A 217 -2.71 22.08 5.86
CA ASP A 217 -2.47 22.87 4.65
C ASP A 217 -0.99 22.94 4.24
N ALA A 218 -0.14 22.01 4.71
CA ALA A 218 1.25 21.95 4.34
C ALA A 218 1.51 20.97 3.20
N VAL A 219 2.42 21.32 2.30
CA VAL A 219 3.04 20.40 1.36
C VAL A 219 4.42 20.06 1.90
N VAL A 220 4.68 18.76 2.10
CA VAL A 220 5.95 18.27 2.64
C VAL A 220 6.57 17.24 1.72
N ALA A 221 7.90 17.16 1.70
CA ALA A 221 8.64 16.16 0.94
C ALA A 221 10.01 15.87 1.57
N GLY A 222 10.60 14.74 1.20
CA GLY A 222 11.97 14.37 1.52
C GLY A 222 12.11 13.34 2.65
N ASN A 223 13.36 12.95 2.93
CA ASN A 223 13.74 12.03 4.01
C ASN A 223 14.88 12.67 4.85
N PRO A 224 14.58 13.16 6.05
CA PRO A 224 13.25 13.30 6.65
C PRO A 224 12.39 14.35 5.93
N ALA A 225 11.06 14.17 5.98
CA ALA A 225 10.11 15.10 5.37
C ALA A 225 10.22 16.51 5.98
N ARG A 226 10.15 17.54 5.12
CA ARG A 226 10.16 18.96 5.52
C ARG A 226 9.08 19.71 4.77
N VAL A 227 8.55 20.74 5.40
CA VAL A 227 7.58 21.64 4.76
C VAL A 227 8.28 22.36 3.60
N VAL A 228 7.80 22.14 2.38
CA VAL A 228 8.29 22.80 1.16
C VAL A 228 7.38 23.95 0.73
N LYS A 229 6.09 23.89 1.13
CA LYS A 229 5.10 24.92 0.81
C LYS A 229 3.95 24.86 1.81
N ARG A 230 3.31 26.00 2.06
CA ARG A 230 1.97 26.06 2.69
C ARG A 230 0.94 26.46 1.63
N MET A 231 -0.18 25.77 1.61
CA MET A 231 -1.29 26.13 0.74
C MET A 231 -2.02 27.33 1.35
N GLN A 232 -2.38 28.30 0.53
CA GLN A 232 -3.31 29.35 0.92
C GLN A 232 -4.72 28.79 0.76
N VAL A 233 -5.46 28.74 1.83
CA VAL A 233 -6.89 28.40 1.80
C VAL A 233 -7.64 29.72 1.85
N ASP A 234 -8.23 30.11 0.73
CA ASP A 234 -9.04 31.32 0.66
C ASP A 234 -10.17 31.26 1.71
N GLY A 235 -10.18 32.22 2.64
CA GLY A 235 -11.19 32.30 3.69
C GLY A 235 -10.90 31.59 5.01
N ALA A 236 -9.80 30.91 5.18
CA ALA A 236 -9.39 30.35 6.48
C ALA A 236 -8.55 31.37 7.26
N ALA A 237 -8.94 31.65 8.50
CA ALA A 237 -8.12 32.40 9.43
C ALA A 237 -6.76 31.70 9.61
N PRO A 238 -5.62 32.44 9.70
CA PRO A 238 -4.32 31.81 9.89
C PRO A 238 -4.31 31.03 11.20
N VAL A 239 -4.04 29.70 11.10
CA VAL A 239 -3.82 28.86 12.28
C VAL A 239 -2.55 29.38 12.96
N PRO A 240 -2.60 29.75 14.26
CA PRO A 240 -1.42 30.24 14.96
C PRO A 240 -0.33 29.19 14.92
N THR A 241 0.84 29.59 14.46
CA THR A 241 2.04 28.75 14.48
C THR A 241 2.38 28.46 15.93
N SER A 242 2.17 27.23 16.40
CA SER A 242 2.70 26.78 17.68
C SER A 242 4.21 26.98 17.64
N ALA A 243 4.69 27.91 18.46
CA ALA A 243 6.09 28.23 18.59
C ALA A 243 6.88 26.96 18.91
N ALA A 244 7.99 26.77 18.23
CA ALA A 244 8.95 25.73 18.51
C ALA A 244 9.20 25.65 20.01
N SER A 245 8.97 24.48 20.61
CA SER A 245 9.35 24.19 22.00
C SER A 245 10.85 24.47 22.13
N PRO A 246 11.30 25.25 23.13
CA PRO A 246 12.72 25.56 23.26
C PRO A 246 13.50 24.26 23.52
N ALA A 247 14.59 24.12 22.78
CA ALA A 247 15.54 23.01 22.94
C ALA A 247 15.96 22.91 24.43
N ALA A 248 15.80 21.72 25.00
CA ALA A 248 16.29 21.42 26.34
C ALA A 248 17.81 21.66 26.38
N SER A 249 18.23 22.50 27.32
CA SER A 249 19.64 22.77 27.59
C SER A 249 20.36 21.50 28.05
N PRO A 250 21.62 21.25 27.65
CA PRO A 250 22.38 20.11 28.12
C PRO A 250 22.62 20.17 29.63
N PRO A 251 22.71 19.03 30.34
CA PRO A 251 23.00 19.01 31.74
C PRO A 251 24.41 19.55 32.00
N LYS A 252 24.54 20.43 33.02
CA LYS A 252 25.83 20.91 33.49
C LYS A 252 26.51 19.76 34.22
N GLU A 253 27.71 19.41 33.76
CA GLU A 253 28.63 18.55 34.51
C GLU A 253 29.08 19.26 35.79
N SER A 254 28.95 18.54 36.88
CA SER A 254 29.59 18.83 38.16
C SER A 254 30.32 17.63 38.67
#